data_d55c194b6dd2e495b06f5c6a67eb1295
#
_entry.id   d55c194b6dd2e495b06f5c6a67eb1295
#
_cell.length_a   1.000
_cell.length_b   1.000
_cell.length_c   1.000
_cell.angle_alpha   90.00
_cell.angle_beta   90.00
_cell.angle_gamma   90.00
#
_symmetry.space_group_name_H-M   'P 1'
#
loop_
_entity.id
_entity.type
_entity.pdbx_description
1 polymer ?
#
loop_
_entity_poly.entity_id
_entity_poly.type
_entity_poly.pdbx_seq_one_letter_code
_entity_poly.pdbx_strand_id
1 'polypeptide(L)'
;MARFSKAVAAAPQQQGKSRDLSLALANRSAALLKLGFPKLCLEDIKEAIAAGYPSELTYKVMDRRLRCLLILESSNLDLSDAQQDFLQSLNDCKLDDAKKKKLKEEVATLMDKGLPGIGHSEERMGENIPKLEERHPQLEALTSAVTIKYDPVRGRFGEANRDIAVGELVLVEKPFVSCLDVER
;
A
#
# COMPACT_ATOMS: atom_id res chain seq x y z
N MET A 1 0.75 6.95 5.49
CA MET A 1 1.75 5.91 5.13
C MET A 1 3.08 6.12 5.84
N ALA A 2 3.78 7.25 5.70
CA ALA A 2 5.13 7.45 6.25
C ALA A 2 5.33 7.06 7.74
N ARG A 3 4.34 7.32 8.61
CA ARG A 3 4.42 6.95 10.04
C ARG A 3 4.45 5.43 10.27
N PHE A 4 3.64 4.67 9.53
CA PHE A 4 3.59 3.22 9.66
C PHE A 4 4.83 2.55 9.06
N SER A 5 5.35 3.06 7.95
CA SER A 5 6.61 2.56 7.36
C SER A 5 7.80 2.83 8.28
N LYS A 6 7.85 3.99 8.95
CA LYS A 6 8.86 4.26 9.99
C LYS A 6 8.73 3.32 11.18
N ALA A 7 7.53 2.96 11.61
CA ALA A 7 7.31 2.02 12.70
C ALA A 7 7.81 0.61 12.33
N VAL A 8 7.59 0.17 11.09
CA VAL A 8 8.12 -1.12 10.59
C VAL A 8 9.65 -1.11 10.54
N ALA A 9 10.26 -0.03 10.04
CA ALA A 9 11.72 0.10 9.97
C ALA A 9 12.38 0.21 11.36
N ALA A 10 11.71 0.80 12.34
CA ALA A 10 12.21 0.96 13.71
C ALA A 10 11.94 -0.25 14.62
N ALA A 11 11.10 -1.21 14.19
CA ALA A 11 10.81 -2.38 14.99
C ALA A 11 12.04 -3.29 15.09
N PRO A 12 12.35 -3.82 16.30
CA PRO A 12 13.50 -4.70 16.49
C PRO A 12 13.42 -5.93 15.58
N GLN A 13 14.37 -6.06 14.68
CA GLN A 13 14.53 -7.25 13.83
C GLN A 13 15.35 -8.31 14.58
N GLN A 14 14.80 -8.87 15.63
CA GLN A 14 15.41 -10.03 16.27
C GLN A 14 15.13 -11.27 15.41
N GLN A 15 16.13 -12.15 15.30
CA GLN A 15 15.93 -13.45 14.65
C GLN A 15 14.82 -14.21 15.40
N GLY A 16 13.63 -14.26 14.81
CA GLY A 16 12.45 -14.89 15.39
C GLY A 16 11.20 -14.00 15.40
N LYS A 17 10.21 -14.40 16.19
CA LYS A 17 8.92 -13.70 16.29
C LYS A 17 9.09 -12.38 17.03
N SER A 18 8.84 -11.26 16.35
CA SER A 18 8.82 -9.92 16.93
C SER A 18 7.40 -9.38 16.99
N ARG A 19 6.86 -9.27 18.22
CA ARG A 19 5.51 -8.75 18.44
C ARG A 19 5.35 -7.32 17.91
N ASP A 20 6.36 -6.47 18.13
CA ASP A 20 6.29 -5.07 17.70
C ASP A 20 6.29 -4.94 16.17
N LEU A 21 7.13 -5.72 15.49
CA LEU A 21 7.15 -5.80 14.03
C LEU A 21 5.80 -6.31 13.51
N SER A 22 5.26 -7.37 14.08
CA SER A 22 3.99 -7.95 13.66
C SER A 22 2.83 -6.96 13.80
N LEU A 23 2.78 -6.20 14.89
CA LEU A 23 1.78 -5.16 15.11
C LEU A 23 1.97 -3.97 14.16
N ALA A 24 3.22 -3.55 13.90
CA ALA A 24 3.52 -2.46 12.97
C ALA A 24 3.08 -2.81 11.55
N LEU A 25 3.38 -4.03 11.06
CA LEU A 25 2.95 -4.56 9.77
C LEU A 25 1.41 -4.65 9.68
N ALA A 26 0.76 -5.20 10.71
CA ALA A 26 -0.70 -5.28 10.74
C ALA A 26 -1.37 -3.89 10.74
N ASN A 27 -0.77 -2.88 11.36
CA ASN A 27 -1.27 -1.51 11.32
C ASN A 27 -1.02 -0.87 9.94
N ARG A 28 0.14 -1.14 9.31
CA ARG A 28 0.43 -0.66 7.96
C ARG A 28 -0.52 -1.29 6.94
N SER A 29 -0.83 -2.58 7.05
CA SER A 29 -1.82 -3.26 6.18
C SER A 29 -3.19 -2.58 6.23
N ALA A 30 -3.63 -2.11 7.42
CA ALA A 30 -4.91 -1.40 7.53
C ALA A 30 -4.91 -0.05 6.78
N ALA A 31 -3.79 0.66 6.80
CA ALA A 31 -3.63 1.90 6.04
C ALA A 31 -3.55 1.63 4.53
N LEU A 32 -2.84 0.57 4.12
CA LEU A 32 -2.71 0.16 2.73
C LEU A 32 -4.08 -0.18 2.11
N LEU A 33 -4.90 -0.95 2.83
CA LEU A 33 -6.26 -1.26 2.37
C LEU A 33 -7.10 0.00 2.18
N LYS A 34 -7.07 0.94 3.15
CA LYS A 34 -7.79 2.22 3.04
C LYS A 34 -7.32 3.10 1.89
N LEU A 35 -6.06 3.01 1.53
CA LEU A 35 -5.47 3.75 0.41
C LEU A 35 -5.65 3.03 -0.92
N GLY A 36 -6.26 1.83 -0.94
CA GLY A 36 -6.53 1.05 -2.12
C GLY A 36 -5.31 0.34 -2.70
N PHE A 37 -4.39 -0.13 -1.85
CA PHE A 37 -3.24 -0.95 -2.22
C PHE A 37 -3.39 -2.40 -1.72
N PRO A 38 -4.32 -3.19 -2.29
CA PRO A 38 -4.64 -4.51 -1.77
C PRO A 38 -3.48 -5.51 -1.86
N LYS A 39 -2.64 -5.45 -2.89
CA LYS A 39 -1.47 -6.34 -3.03
C LYS A 39 -0.46 -6.11 -1.90
N LEU A 40 -0.07 -4.87 -1.67
CA LEU A 40 0.84 -4.52 -0.57
C LEU A 40 0.24 -4.81 0.81
N CYS A 41 -1.08 -4.67 0.94
CA CYS A 41 -1.79 -5.06 2.15
C CYS A 41 -1.67 -6.56 2.43
N LEU A 42 -1.80 -7.41 1.40
CA LEU A 42 -1.64 -8.87 1.52
C LEU A 42 -0.21 -9.27 1.90
N GLU A 43 0.80 -8.60 1.36
CA GLU A 43 2.20 -8.81 1.74
C GLU A 43 2.43 -8.49 3.22
N ASP A 44 1.96 -7.33 3.69
CA ASP A 44 2.08 -6.95 5.09
C ASP A 44 1.33 -7.90 6.03
N ILE A 45 0.18 -8.42 5.63
CA ILE A 45 -0.57 -9.42 6.42
C ILE A 45 0.24 -10.71 6.53
N LYS A 46 0.83 -11.20 5.44
CA LYS A 46 1.67 -12.39 5.41
C LYS A 46 2.87 -12.24 6.34
N GLU A 47 3.58 -11.13 6.22
CA GLU A 47 4.74 -10.81 7.06
C GLU A 47 4.36 -10.63 8.54
N ALA A 48 3.22 -10.00 8.85
CA ALA A 48 2.74 -9.85 10.22
C ALA A 48 2.49 -11.20 10.88
N ILE A 49 1.87 -12.14 10.17
CA ILE A 49 1.61 -13.50 10.67
C ILE A 49 2.93 -14.24 10.88
N ALA A 50 3.86 -14.17 9.92
CA ALA A 50 5.19 -14.79 10.03
C ALA A 50 5.98 -14.23 11.21
N ALA A 51 5.87 -12.92 11.49
CA ALA A 51 6.49 -12.25 12.63
C ALA A 51 5.80 -12.56 13.98
N GLY A 52 4.74 -13.37 14.00
CA GLY A 52 4.07 -13.81 15.22
C GLY A 52 2.97 -12.86 15.71
N TYR A 53 2.13 -12.40 14.78
CA TYR A 53 0.95 -11.61 15.14
C TYR A 53 0.08 -12.32 16.17
N PRO A 54 -0.42 -11.60 17.20
CA PRO A 54 -1.19 -12.23 18.28
C PRO A 54 -2.44 -12.96 17.77
N SER A 55 -2.63 -14.22 18.21
CA SER A 55 -3.75 -15.07 17.78
C SER A 55 -5.11 -14.45 18.10
N GLU A 56 -5.21 -13.80 19.26
CA GLU A 56 -6.44 -13.10 19.69
C GLU A 56 -6.84 -11.91 18.80
N LEU A 57 -5.92 -11.42 17.96
CA LEU A 57 -6.14 -10.31 17.02
C LEU A 57 -6.18 -10.76 15.56
N THR A 58 -5.89 -12.04 15.27
CA THR A 58 -5.73 -12.57 13.91
C THR A 58 -6.97 -12.34 13.04
N TYR A 59 -8.16 -12.38 13.61
CA TYR A 59 -9.40 -12.09 12.89
C TYR A 59 -9.39 -10.73 12.16
N LYS A 60 -8.65 -9.73 12.67
CA LYS A 60 -8.55 -8.39 12.04
C LYS A 60 -7.77 -8.41 10.74
N VAL A 61 -6.70 -9.20 10.68
CA VAL A 61 -5.88 -9.33 9.46
C VAL A 61 -6.52 -10.31 8.48
N MET A 62 -7.27 -11.31 8.96
CA MET A 62 -8.04 -12.22 8.09
C MET A 62 -9.22 -11.53 7.43
N ASP A 63 -9.97 -10.66 8.14
CA ASP A 63 -11.00 -9.80 7.53
C ASP A 63 -10.40 -8.92 6.41
N ARG A 64 -9.23 -8.31 6.65
CA ARG A 64 -8.55 -7.51 5.64
C ARG A 64 -8.09 -8.33 4.44
N ARG A 65 -7.55 -9.54 4.69
CA ARG A 65 -7.16 -10.47 3.62
C ARG A 65 -8.33 -10.75 2.70
N LEU A 66 -9.48 -11.09 3.27
CA LEU A 66 -10.70 -11.36 2.51
C LEU A 66 -11.12 -10.14 1.66
N ARG A 67 -11.11 -8.93 2.25
CA ARG A 67 -11.43 -7.69 1.52
C ARG A 67 -10.44 -7.41 0.40
N CYS A 68 -9.14 -7.65 0.60
CA CYS A 68 -8.14 -7.51 -0.45
C CYS A 68 -8.39 -8.47 -1.62
N LEU A 69 -8.72 -9.73 -1.33
CA LEU A 69 -9.01 -10.73 -2.35
C LEU A 69 -10.29 -10.40 -3.13
N LEU A 70 -11.31 -9.85 -2.47
CA LEU A 70 -12.52 -9.36 -3.14
C LEU A 70 -12.20 -8.18 -4.08
N ILE A 71 -11.35 -7.23 -3.66
CA ILE A 71 -10.91 -6.10 -4.50
C ILE A 71 -10.13 -6.60 -5.72
N LEU A 72 -9.30 -7.62 -5.55
CA LEU A 72 -8.47 -8.19 -6.62
C LEU A 72 -9.22 -9.19 -7.51
N GLU A 73 -10.52 -9.36 -7.29
CA GLU A 73 -11.36 -10.32 -8.04
C GLU A 73 -10.75 -11.74 -8.09
N SER A 74 -10.18 -12.14 -6.95
CA SER A 74 -9.52 -13.44 -6.80
C SER A 74 -10.47 -14.62 -7.03
N SER A 75 -9.93 -15.80 -7.25
CA SER A 75 -10.73 -16.99 -7.51
C SER A 75 -11.68 -17.31 -6.36
N ASN A 76 -12.81 -17.98 -6.68
CA ASN A 76 -13.77 -18.42 -5.66
C ASN A 76 -13.12 -19.36 -4.61
N LEU A 77 -12.08 -20.10 -5.00
CA LEU A 77 -11.34 -20.97 -4.08
C LEU A 77 -10.56 -20.14 -3.06
N ASP A 78 -9.80 -19.13 -3.53
CA ASP A 78 -9.03 -18.23 -2.65
C ASP A 78 -9.95 -17.47 -1.67
N LEU A 79 -11.13 -17.06 -2.14
CA LEU A 79 -12.13 -16.37 -1.32
C LEU A 79 -12.73 -17.32 -0.28
N SER A 80 -13.03 -18.57 -0.64
CA SER A 80 -13.54 -19.58 0.28
C SER A 80 -12.52 -19.91 1.38
N ASP A 81 -11.26 -20.08 1.01
CA ASP A 81 -10.17 -20.33 1.97
C ASP A 81 -9.98 -19.15 2.92
N ALA A 82 -9.99 -17.92 2.41
CA ALA A 82 -9.87 -16.72 3.22
C ALA A 82 -11.06 -16.55 4.18
N GLN A 83 -12.27 -16.91 3.75
CA GLN A 83 -13.45 -16.90 4.60
C GLN A 83 -13.34 -17.92 5.72
N GLN A 84 -12.85 -19.12 5.40
CA GLN A 84 -12.65 -20.18 6.39
C GLN A 84 -11.60 -19.77 7.42
N ASP A 85 -10.45 -19.23 6.99
CA ASP A 85 -9.40 -18.71 7.87
C ASP A 85 -9.94 -17.61 8.81
N PHE A 86 -10.76 -16.71 8.29
CA PHE A 86 -11.40 -15.68 9.10
C PHE A 86 -12.33 -16.30 10.14
N LEU A 87 -13.21 -17.23 9.76
CA LEU A 87 -14.14 -17.89 10.68
C LEU A 87 -13.41 -18.65 11.77
N GLN A 88 -12.32 -19.34 11.43
CA GLN A 88 -11.48 -20.05 12.39
C GLN A 88 -10.81 -19.07 13.36
N SER A 89 -10.28 -17.96 12.87
CA SER A 89 -9.63 -16.94 13.72
C SER A 89 -10.57 -16.29 14.74
N LEU A 90 -11.88 -16.32 14.49
CA LEU A 90 -12.88 -15.86 15.47
C LEU A 90 -13.04 -16.80 16.65
N ASN A 91 -12.65 -18.07 16.55
CA ASN A 91 -12.70 -19.01 17.67
C ASN A 91 -11.63 -18.69 18.71
N ASP A 92 -10.46 -18.23 18.26
CA ASP A 92 -9.29 -17.91 19.10
C ASP A 92 -9.36 -16.49 19.70
N CYS A 93 -10.29 -15.66 19.23
CA CYS A 93 -10.41 -14.29 19.71
C CYS A 93 -11.26 -14.20 21.00
N LYS A 94 -10.92 -13.22 21.84
CA LYS A 94 -11.60 -12.93 23.12
C LYS A 94 -12.81 -11.99 22.98
N LEU A 95 -13.46 -12.00 21.82
CA LEU A 95 -14.67 -11.20 21.60
C LEU A 95 -15.90 -11.90 22.20
N ASP A 96 -16.89 -11.09 22.61
CA ASP A 96 -18.20 -11.58 22.98
C ASP A 96 -18.96 -12.17 21.78
N ASP A 97 -19.90 -13.05 22.05
CA ASP A 97 -20.65 -13.78 21.00
C ASP A 97 -21.46 -12.84 20.11
N ALA A 98 -21.96 -11.72 20.64
CA ALA A 98 -22.69 -10.74 19.86
C ALA A 98 -21.80 -10.08 18.80
N LYS A 99 -20.57 -9.70 19.16
CA LYS A 99 -19.59 -9.15 18.21
C LYS A 99 -19.13 -10.20 17.20
N LYS A 100 -18.88 -11.44 17.63
CA LYS A 100 -18.55 -12.55 16.72
C LYS A 100 -19.65 -12.77 15.68
N LYS A 101 -20.91 -12.78 16.12
CA LYS A 101 -22.08 -12.92 15.25
C LYS A 101 -22.15 -11.78 14.23
N LYS A 102 -22.01 -10.53 14.68
CA LYS A 102 -22.01 -9.36 13.81
C LYS A 102 -20.90 -9.44 12.73
N LEU A 103 -19.67 -9.81 13.11
CA LEU A 103 -18.57 -9.95 12.16
C LEU A 103 -18.81 -11.06 11.13
N LYS A 104 -19.42 -12.18 11.53
CA LYS A 104 -19.81 -13.26 10.61
C LYS A 104 -20.86 -12.79 9.61
N GLU A 105 -21.87 -12.04 10.06
CA GLU A 105 -22.92 -11.47 9.22
C GLU A 105 -22.36 -10.43 8.24
N GLU A 106 -21.43 -9.58 8.69
CA GLU A 106 -20.74 -8.63 7.82
C GLU A 106 -19.96 -9.32 6.72
N VAL A 107 -19.17 -10.36 7.05
CA VAL A 107 -18.41 -11.12 6.05
C VAL A 107 -19.33 -11.88 5.10
N ALA A 108 -20.39 -12.49 5.58
CA ALA A 108 -21.38 -13.14 4.72
C ALA A 108 -22.01 -12.15 3.72
N THR A 109 -22.35 -10.94 4.18
CA THR A 109 -22.88 -9.88 3.32
C THR A 109 -21.85 -9.41 2.28
N LEU A 110 -20.56 -9.31 2.66
CA LEU A 110 -19.48 -8.95 1.74
C LEU A 110 -19.27 -10.02 0.66
N MET A 111 -19.40 -11.30 1.01
CA MET A 111 -19.28 -12.41 0.06
C MET A 111 -20.44 -12.44 -0.94
N ASP A 112 -21.65 -12.10 -0.49
CA ASP A 112 -22.86 -12.09 -1.33
C ASP A 112 -22.95 -10.86 -2.25
N LYS A 113 -22.65 -9.68 -1.71
CA LYS A 113 -22.86 -8.39 -2.40
C LYS A 113 -21.58 -7.77 -2.98
N GLY A 114 -20.43 -8.30 -2.65
CA GLY A 114 -19.14 -7.67 -2.95
C GLY A 114 -18.88 -6.40 -2.11
N LEU A 115 -17.73 -5.78 -2.34
CA LEU A 115 -17.37 -4.51 -1.67
C LEU A 115 -18.03 -3.33 -2.39
N PRO A 116 -18.78 -2.48 -1.68
CA PRO A 116 -19.30 -1.28 -2.30
C PRO A 116 -18.16 -0.31 -2.63
N GLY A 117 -17.89 -0.11 -3.92
CA GLY A 117 -17.22 1.08 -4.43
C GLY A 117 -15.74 1.31 -4.09
N ILE A 118 -14.97 0.29 -3.72
CA ILE A 118 -13.51 0.43 -3.67
C ILE A 118 -12.98 0.14 -5.07
N GLY A 119 -12.97 1.16 -5.92
CA GLY A 119 -12.34 1.09 -7.24
C GLY A 119 -10.85 0.77 -7.10
N HIS A 120 -10.35 -0.06 -8.00
CA HIS A 120 -8.95 -0.43 -8.09
C HIS A 120 -8.07 0.82 -8.14
N SER A 121 -7.24 1.03 -7.11
CA SER A 121 -6.34 2.18 -7.06
C SER A 121 -5.05 1.94 -7.83
N GLU A 122 -4.84 0.75 -8.42
CA GLU A 122 -3.72 0.53 -9.33
C GLU A 122 -3.81 1.44 -10.56
N GLU A 123 -5.02 1.72 -11.06
CA GLU A 123 -5.24 2.71 -12.11
C GLU A 123 -5.00 4.14 -11.63
N ARG A 124 -5.25 4.45 -10.35
CA ARG A 124 -5.07 5.80 -9.79
C ARG A 124 -3.61 6.20 -9.58
N MET A 125 -2.66 5.27 -9.43
CA MET A 125 -1.24 5.62 -9.39
C MET A 125 -0.75 6.16 -10.74
N GLY A 126 -1.39 5.78 -11.86
CA GLY A 126 -1.10 6.33 -13.18
C GLY A 126 -1.83 7.66 -13.49
N GLU A 127 -3.01 7.87 -12.91
CA GLU A 127 -3.85 9.04 -13.22
C GLU A 127 -3.52 10.30 -12.41
N ASN A 128 -2.89 10.15 -11.22
CA ASN A 128 -2.53 11.28 -10.35
C ASN A 128 -1.08 11.76 -10.53
N ILE A 129 -0.39 11.37 -11.61
CA ILE A 129 0.88 12.00 -11.94
C ILE A 129 0.56 13.37 -12.51
N PRO A 130 1.03 14.46 -11.86
CA PRO A 130 0.80 15.80 -12.37
C PRO A 130 1.33 15.87 -13.80
N LYS A 131 0.61 16.56 -14.68
CA LYS A 131 1.03 16.73 -16.07
C LYS A 131 1.68 18.09 -16.23
N LEU A 132 2.81 18.13 -16.94
CA LEU A 132 3.43 19.39 -17.35
C LEU A 132 2.52 20.04 -18.42
N GLU A 133 2.18 21.30 -18.23
CA GLU A 133 1.38 22.08 -19.20
C GLU A 133 2.18 22.31 -20.47
N GLU A 134 3.46 22.68 -20.33
CA GLU A 134 4.39 22.87 -21.45
C GLU A 134 5.61 21.97 -21.25
N ARG A 135 5.93 21.15 -22.24
CA ARG A 135 7.03 20.18 -22.20
C ARG A 135 8.24 20.66 -22.97
N HIS A 136 9.43 20.30 -22.47
CA HIS A 136 10.68 20.51 -23.20
C HIS A 136 10.70 19.68 -24.50
N PRO A 137 11.15 20.24 -25.65
CA PRO A 137 11.08 19.55 -26.95
C PRO A 137 11.81 18.20 -27.02
N GLN A 138 12.85 18.02 -26.22
CA GLN A 138 13.70 16.82 -26.21
C GLN A 138 13.50 15.92 -24.99
N LEU A 139 12.86 16.40 -23.90
CA LEU A 139 12.69 15.68 -22.65
C LEU A 139 11.25 15.84 -22.15
N GLU A 140 10.42 14.86 -22.38
CA GLU A 140 9.00 14.89 -22.01
C GLU A 140 8.76 15.07 -20.49
N ALA A 141 9.73 14.68 -19.68
CA ALA A 141 9.66 14.79 -18.23
C ALA A 141 9.95 16.21 -17.72
N LEU A 142 10.48 17.11 -18.53
CA LEU A 142 10.93 18.44 -18.17
C LEU A 142 10.00 19.53 -18.75
N THR A 143 9.83 20.64 -18.02
CA THR A 143 9.11 21.81 -18.55
C THR A 143 9.91 22.54 -19.62
N SER A 144 9.21 23.25 -20.53
CA SER A 144 9.82 24.17 -21.51
C SER A 144 10.53 25.36 -20.86
N ALA A 145 10.24 25.67 -19.60
CA ALA A 145 10.90 26.73 -18.84
C ALA A 145 12.37 26.45 -18.50
N VAL A 146 12.86 25.25 -18.80
CA VAL A 146 14.25 24.83 -18.53
C VAL A 146 14.95 24.49 -19.83
N THR A 147 16.16 25.00 -20.01
CA THR A 147 17.06 24.66 -21.13
C THR A 147 18.20 23.80 -20.63
N ILE A 148 18.50 22.71 -21.34
CA ILE A 148 19.65 21.84 -21.02
C ILE A 148 20.92 22.44 -21.61
N LYS A 149 21.90 22.71 -20.76
CA LYS A 149 23.23 23.19 -21.15
C LYS A 149 24.31 22.19 -20.76
N TYR A 150 25.48 22.36 -21.34
CA TYR A 150 26.66 21.57 -21.02
C TYR A 150 27.82 22.51 -20.65
N ASP A 151 28.47 22.18 -19.56
CA ASP A 151 29.69 22.83 -19.08
C ASP A 151 30.79 21.76 -18.90
N PRO A 152 32.02 21.99 -19.32
CA PRO A 152 33.10 20.98 -19.23
C PRO A 152 33.41 20.55 -17.79
N VAL A 153 33.14 21.39 -16.80
CA VAL A 153 33.44 21.13 -15.38
C VAL A 153 32.23 20.51 -14.69
N ARG A 154 31.03 21.03 -14.97
CA ARG A 154 29.77 20.61 -14.30
C ARG A 154 29.05 19.47 -15.04
N GLY A 155 29.38 19.20 -16.31
CA GLY A 155 28.62 18.31 -17.15
C GLY A 155 27.33 18.94 -17.66
N ARG A 156 26.27 18.13 -17.82
CA ARG A 156 24.95 18.60 -18.24
C ARG A 156 24.21 19.18 -17.05
N PHE A 157 23.57 20.33 -17.25
CA PHE A 157 22.72 20.97 -16.23
C PHE A 157 21.52 21.66 -16.85
N GLY A 158 20.46 21.86 -16.07
CA GLY A 158 19.29 22.62 -16.45
C GLY A 158 19.43 24.09 -16.02
N GLU A 159 19.10 25.01 -16.89
CA GLU A 159 19.06 26.45 -16.62
C GLU A 159 17.65 26.95 -16.92
N ALA A 160 17.06 27.70 -15.99
CA ALA A 160 15.78 28.34 -16.19
C ALA A 160 15.93 29.43 -17.29
N ASN A 161 15.07 29.40 -18.31
CA ASN A 161 15.06 30.39 -19.41
C ASN A 161 14.02 31.51 -19.18
N ARG A 162 13.26 31.42 -18.08
CA ARG A 162 12.31 32.43 -17.58
C ARG A 162 12.16 32.29 -16.06
N ASP A 163 11.46 33.24 -15.46
CA ASP A 163 11.06 33.14 -14.06
C ASP A 163 10.11 31.94 -13.87
N ILE A 164 10.34 31.15 -12.81
CA ILE A 164 9.55 29.99 -12.40
C ILE A 164 8.80 30.37 -11.13
N ALA A 165 7.48 30.28 -11.16
CA ALA A 165 6.65 30.62 -10.02
C ALA A 165 6.77 29.57 -8.91
N VAL A 166 6.53 30.00 -7.66
CA VAL A 166 6.50 29.09 -6.51
C VAL A 166 5.36 28.06 -6.69
N GLY A 167 5.69 26.76 -6.64
CA GLY A 167 4.73 25.68 -6.87
C GLY A 167 4.55 25.27 -8.34
N GLU A 168 5.20 25.95 -9.26
CA GLU A 168 5.21 25.55 -10.67
C GLU A 168 5.95 24.22 -10.86
N LEU A 169 5.35 23.33 -11.65
CA LEU A 169 5.87 21.99 -11.89
C LEU A 169 6.99 22.03 -12.92
N VAL A 170 8.20 21.67 -12.52
CA VAL A 170 9.40 21.75 -13.36
C VAL A 170 9.78 20.41 -13.97
N LEU A 171 9.62 19.32 -13.21
CA LEU A 171 10.00 17.97 -13.62
C LEU A 171 8.96 16.97 -13.13
N VAL A 172 8.57 16.06 -14.02
CA VAL A 172 7.70 14.92 -13.70
C VAL A 172 8.29 13.67 -14.33
N GLU A 173 8.78 12.77 -13.50
CA GLU A 173 9.39 11.53 -13.98
C GLU A 173 8.77 10.32 -13.29
N LYS A 174 8.49 9.27 -14.05
CA LYS A 174 8.18 7.95 -13.49
C LYS A 174 9.48 7.23 -13.19
N PRO A 175 9.66 6.69 -11.98
CA PRO A 175 10.85 5.89 -11.70
C PRO A 175 10.85 4.67 -12.64
N PHE A 176 12.00 4.43 -13.28
CA PHE A 176 12.20 3.24 -14.13
C PHE A 176 12.20 1.97 -13.29
N VAL A 177 12.74 2.05 -12.08
CA VAL A 177 12.74 0.98 -11.06
C VAL A 177 12.60 1.65 -9.70
N SER A 178 11.70 1.15 -8.86
CA SER A 178 11.65 1.50 -7.45
C SER A 178 12.16 0.31 -6.63
N CYS A 179 13.35 0.42 -6.07
CA CYS A 179 13.82 -0.48 -5.00
C CYS A 179 13.37 0.10 -3.67
N LEU A 180 12.56 -0.64 -2.93
CA LEU A 180 12.45 -0.41 -1.51
C LEU A 180 13.72 -1.01 -0.89
N ASP A 181 14.68 -0.18 -0.56
CA ASP A 181 15.84 -0.60 0.22
C ASP A 181 15.33 -1.05 1.58
N VAL A 182 15.25 -2.35 1.74
CA VAL A 182 15.16 -2.98 3.06
C VAL A 182 16.63 -3.02 3.52
N GLU A 183 17.10 -1.91 4.06
CA GLU A 183 18.40 -1.89 4.74
C GLU A 183 18.42 -3.02 5.76
N ARG A 184 19.42 -3.87 5.62
CA ARG A 184 19.72 -5.04 6.44
C ARG A 184 20.06 -4.67 7.88
#